data_5a4659a7d2d11276aeadce34530e678c
#
_entry.id   5a4659a7d2d11276aeadce34530e678c
#
_cell.length_a   1.000
_cell.length_b   1.000
_cell.length_c   1.000
_cell.angle_alpha   90.00
_cell.angle_beta   90.00
_cell.angle_gamma   90.00
#
_symmetry.space_group_name_H-M   'P 1'
#
loop_
_entity.id
_entity.type
_entity.pdbx_description
1 polymer ?
#
loop_
_entity_poly.entity_id
_entity_poly.type
_entity_poly.pdbx_seq_one_letter_code
_entity_poly.pdbx_strand_id
1 'polypeptide(L)'
;VNEKNQLTGDLASIQLKSKDTIDWNLDNTLTISNIKISTSNYWYRFPVPVFLCVTDNQKKEMYFVSVKNFIKKNFLTFAKQKTFNYSISKDMDFFDKKSGPSLFRLRYAFQDSRNLFENEMKTFLSTLERYHNFQDEHSYRDYHLPIESVDLIFFEAMYRNYFFIADYLLIEHPILSLRELKLKSKQVFKDDYYELYEHDLAQVVEDFRNLSLKIIKGLKQKVEAEKEYWITIDLNLFNYVTNIKDNGELPHY
;
A
#
# COMPACT_ATOMS: atom_id res chain seq x y z
N VAL A 1 -15.65 -16.70 2.15
CA VAL A 1 -16.77 -16.87 1.20
C VAL A 1 -16.66 -15.79 0.14
N ASN A 2 -16.66 -16.15 -1.14
CA ASN A 2 -16.64 -15.20 -2.25
C ASN A 2 -18.04 -14.62 -2.53
N GLU A 3 -18.16 -13.75 -3.54
CA GLU A 3 -19.43 -13.10 -3.93
C GLU A 3 -20.51 -14.10 -4.39
N LYS A 4 -20.11 -15.32 -4.74
CA LYS A 4 -21.01 -16.41 -5.11
C LYS A 4 -21.33 -17.35 -3.95
N ASN A 5 -21.08 -16.93 -2.70
CA ASN A 5 -21.24 -17.73 -1.47
C ASN A 5 -20.42 -19.04 -1.44
N GLN A 6 -19.34 -19.12 -2.22
CA GLN A 6 -18.45 -20.27 -2.20
C GLN A 6 -17.38 -20.09 -1.12
N LEU A 7 -16.98 -21.18 -0.47
CA LEU A 7 -15.85 -21.18 0.45
C LEU A 7 -14.55 -20.97 -0.35
N THR A 8 -13.75 -20.00 0.09
CA THR A 8 -12.47 -19.68 -0.56
C THR A 8 -11.30 -20.47 0.01
N GLY A 9 -11.47 -21.11 1.17
CA GLY A 9 -10.37 -21.70 1.92
C GLY A 9 -9.52 -20.69 2.71
N ASP A 10 -9.78 -19.39 2.56
CA ASP A 10 -9.07 -18.34 3.29
C ASP A 10 -9.41 -18.38 4.77
N LEU A 11 -8.40 -18.36 5.62
CA LEU A 11 -8.52 -18.37 7.07
C LEU A 11 -7.99 -17.09 7.68
N ALA A 12 -8.72 -16.55 8.64
CA ALA A 12 -8.28 -15.43 9.45
C ALA A 12 -8.56 -15.70 10.93
N SER A 13 -7.70 -15.21 11.82
CA SER A 13 -7.93 -15.21 13.26
C SER A 13 -8.48 -13.86 13.70
N ILE A 14 -9.50 -13.88 14.56
CA ILE A 14 -10.12 -12.68 15.10
C ILE A 14 -9.87 -12.64 16.61
N GLN A 15 -9.23 -11.56 17.06
CA GLN A 15 -9.12 -11.22 18.48
C GLN A 15 -10.20 -10.22 18.83
N LEU A 16 -11.26 -10.69 19.43
CA LEU A 16 -12.41 -9.86 19.77
C LEU A 16 -12.25 -9.20 21.14
N LYS A 17 -12.50 -7.91 21.19
CA LYS A 17 -12.70 -7.10 22.40
C LYS A 17 -14.11 -6.54 22.37
N SER A 18 -14.85 -6.70 23.45
CA SER A 18 -16.21 -6.19 23.58
C SER A 18 -16.24 -5.04 24.59
N LYS A 19 -16.96 -3.98 24.27
CA LYS A 19 -17.27 -2.85 25.14
C LYS A 19 -18.78 -2.58 25.10
N ASP A 20 -19.34 -2.18 26.22
CA ASP A 20 -20.75 -1.75 26.24
C ASP A 20 -20.95 -0.51 25.37
N THR A 21 -20.04 0.46 25.51
CA THR A 21 -19.96 1.67 24.68
C THR A 21 -18.49 1.98 24.39
N ILE A 22 -18.20 2.43 23.19
CA ILE A 22 -16.85 2.90 22.83
C ILE A 22 -16.76 4.40 23.08
N ASP A 23 -15.84 4.79 23.96
CA ASP A 23 -15.45 6.18 24.17
C ASP A 23 -14.35 6.55 23.18
N TRP A 24 -14.70 7.36 22.19
CA TRP A 24 -13.78 7.84 21.19
C TRP A 24 -12.99 9.05 21.69
N ASN A 25 -11.69 9.07 21.40
CA ASN A 25 -10.86 10.26 21.63
C ASN A 25 -11.29 11.43 20.72
N LEU A 26 -10.76 12.63 21.00
CA LEU A 26 -11.05 13.83 20.20
C LEU A 26 -10.67 13.71 18.71
N ASP A 27 -9.73 12.86 18.39
CA ASP A 27 -9.28 12.56 17.02
C ASP A 27 -10.02 11.38 16.37
N ASN A 28 -11.18 10.98 16.91
CA ASN A 28 -11.96 9.83 16.47
C ASN A 28 -11.19 8.50 16.50
N THR A 29 -10.24 8.34 17.43
CA THR A 29 -9.54 7.08 17.63
C THR A 29 -9.91 6.40 18.93
N LEU A 30 -9.81 5.07 18.94
CA LEU A 30 -9.87 4.23 20.13
C LEU A 30 -8.51 3.57 20.34
N THR A 31 -7.93 3.74 21.53
CA THR A 31 -6.68 3.07 21.91
C THR A 31 -6.95 1.80 22.68
N ILE A 32 -6.47 0.67 22.17
CA ILE A 32 -6.41 -0.60 22.91
C ILE A 32 -5.03 -0.73 23.51
N SER A 33 -4.95 -0.42 24.80
CA SER A 33 -3.70 -0.24 25.52
C SER A 33 -3.15 -1.54 26.10
N ASN A 34 -1.84 -1.51 26.42
CA ASN A 34 -1.15 -2.47 27.26
C ASN A 34 -1.16 -3.93 26.76
N ILE A 35 -1.23 -4.14 25.47
CA ILE A 35 -1.03 -5.48 24.90
C ILE A 35 0.46 -5.86 25.06
N LYS A 36 0.73 -6.97 25.75
CA LYS A 36 2.12 -7.46 25.89
C LYS A 36 2.79 -7.65 24.53
N ILE A 37 4.05 -7.27 24.40
CA ILE A 37 4.82 -7.50 23.16
C ILE A 37 4.86 -8.98 22.80
N SER A 38 4.95 -9.88 23.77
CA SER A 38 4.89 -11.33 23.51
C SER A 38 3.59 -11.76 22.84
N THR A 39 2.45 -11.19 23.25
CA THR A 39 1.14 -11.44 22.61
C THR A 39 1.08 -10.89 21.20
N SER A 40 1.56 -9.65 21.01
CA SER A 40 1.62 -9.03 19.68
C SER A 40 2.59 -9.78 18.75
N ASN A 41 3.72 -10.25 19.26
CA ASN A 41 4.65 -11.11 18.52
C ASN A 41 4.03 -12.45 18.12
N TYR A 42 3.27 -13.07 19.03
CA TYR A 42 2.53 -14.29 18.72
C TYR A 42 1.54 -14.03 17.57
N TRP A 43 0.73 -12.99 17.64
CA TRP A 43 -0.20 -12.62 16.57
C TRP A 43 0.51 -12.28 15.25
N TYR A 44 1.63 -11.58 15.31
CA TYR A 44 2.43 -11.22 14.13
C TYR A 44 2.96 -12.44 13.39
N ARG A 45 3.40 -13.47 14.14
CA ARG A 45 3.97 -14.71 13.60
C ARG A 45 2.92 -15.79 13.31
N PHE A 46 1.66 -15.51 13.63
CA PHE A 46 0.60 -16.50 13.40
C PHE A 46 0.49 -16.81 11.90
N PRO A 47 0.31 -18.11 11.52
CA PRO A 47 0.33 -18.52 10.11
C PRO A 47 -0.80 -17.94 9.28
N VAL A 48 -1.90 -17.53 9.91
CA VAL A 48 -3.01 -16.85 9.25
C VAL A 48 -3.10 -15.39 9.71
N PRO A 49 -3.66 -14.49 8.89
CA PRO A 49 -3.88 -13.10 9.28
C PRO A 49 -4.65 -12.95 10.58
N VAL A 50 -4.17 -12.09 11.48
CA VAL A 50 -4.85 -11.78 12.73
C VAL A 50 -5.43 -10.37 12.66
N PHE A 51 -6.73 -10.26 12.96
CA PHE A 51 -7.44 -9.00 13.08
C PHE A 51 -7.85 -8.77 14.52
N LEU A 52 -7.58 -7.57 15.02
CA LEU A 52 -8.07 -7.11 16.30
C LEU A 52 -9.39 -6.37 16.06
N CYS A 53 -10.47 -6.92 16.57
CA CYS A 53 -11.82 -6.39 16.42
C CYS A 53 -12.32 -5.84 17.75
N VAL A 54 -13.04 -4.73 17.70
CA VAL A 54 -13.74 -4.14 18.85
C VAL A 54 -15.20 -3.95 18.53
N THR A 55 -16.08 -4.37 19.43
CA THR A 55 -17.53 -4.16 19.31
C THR A 55 -18.03 -3.13 20.29
N ASP A 56 -18.92 -2.25 19.82
CA ASP A 56 -19.82 -1.43 20.63
C ASP A 56 -21.15 -2.15 20.74
N ASN A 57 -21.46 -2.67 21.94
CA ASN A 57 -22.65 -3.52 22.14
C ASN A 57 -23.95 -2.72 22.10
N GLN A 58 -23.93 -1.46 22.55
CA GLN A 58 -25.13 -0.62 22.53
C GLN A 58 -25.48 -0.20 21.11
N LYS A 59 -24.47 0.22 20.31
CA LYS A 59 -24.67 0.66 18.94
C LYS A 59 -24.71 -0.50 17.94
N LYS A 60 -24.33 -1.71 18.37
CA LYS A 60 -24.17 -2.91 17.50
C LYS A 60 -23.22 -2.63 16.33
N GLU A 61 -22.15 -1.92 16.60
CA GLU A 61 -21.10 -1.56 15.67
C GLU A 61 -19.85 -2.40 15.93
N MET A 62 -19.08 -2.65 14.88
CA MET A 62 -17.79 -3.34 14.95
C MET A 62 -16.73 -2.55 14.19
N TYR A 63 -15.53 -2.55 14.74
CA TYR A 63 -14.35 -1.92 14.17
C TYR A 63 -13.21 -2.93 14.16
N PHE A 64 -12.28 -2.84 13.20
CA PHE A 64 -11.22 -3.81 13.10
C PHE A 64 -9.93 -3.24 12.50
N VAL A 65 -8.80 -3.75 12.98
CA VAL A 65 -7.47 -3.41 12.47
C VAL A 65 -6.66 -4.67 12.24
N SER A 66 -5.88 -4.67 11.15
CA SER A 66 -4.92 -5.74 10.89
C SER A 66 -3.73 -5.61 11.83
N VAL A 67 -3.50 -6.62 12.68
CA VAL A 67 -2.39 -6.63 13.63
C VAL A 67 -1.05 -6.50 12.92
N LYS A 68 -0.81 -7.29 11.88
CA LYS A 68 0.45 -7.32 11.15
C LYS A 68 0.77 -5.99 10.46
N ASN A 69 -0.24 -5.40 9.80
CA ASN A 69 -0.06 -4.12 9.13
C ASN A 69 0.14 -2.98 10.14
N PHE A 70 -0.57 -3.02 11.28
CA PHE A 70 -0.41 -2.00 12.32
C PHE A 70 0.99 -2.06 12.94
N ILE A 71 1.50 -3.25 13.24
CA ILE A 71 2.87 -3.45 13.75
C ILE A 71 3.90 -2.94 12.73
N LYS A 72 3.75 -3.28 11.45
CA LYS A 72 4.68 -2.82 10.40
C LYS A 72 4.73 -1.29 10.30
N LYS A 73 3.57 -0.63 10.33
CA LYS A 73 3.50 0.84 10.29
C LYS A 73 4.11 1.53 11.51
N ASN A 74 4.16 0.83 12.66
CA ASN A 74 4.63 1.36 13.93
C ASN A 74 5.84 0.58 14.47
N PHE A 75 6.64 -0.01 13.58
CA PHE A 75 7.65 -1.00 13.94
C PHE A 75 8.71 -0.46 14.91
N LEU A 76 9.19 0.77 14.73
CA LEU A 76 10.18 1.37 15.62
C LEU A 76 9.67 1.53 17.05
N THR A 77 8.41 1.90 17.21
CA THR A 77 7.75 1.99 18.51
C THR A 77 7.55 0.60 19.11
N PHE A 78 7.08 -0.35 18.29
CA PHE A 78 6.87 -1.73 18.68
C PHE A 78 8.15 -2.39 19.20
N ALA A 79 9.27 -2.22 18.49
CA ALA A 79 10.54 -2.86 18.83
C ALA A 79 11.17 -2.35 20.16
N LYS A 80 10.78 -1.16 20.63
CA LYS A 80 11.39 -0.51 21.81
C LYS A 80 10.58 -0.67 23.11
N GLN A 81 9.39 -1.25 23.06
CA GLN A 81 8.45 -1.25 24.19
C GLN A 81 8.22 -2.66 24.76
N LYS A 82 7.79 -2.73 26.04
CA LYS A 82 7.36 -3.98 26.68
C LYS A 82 5.87 -4.29 26.42
N THR A 83 5.09 -3.26 26.15
CA THR A 83 3.67 -3.33 25.79
C THR A 83 3.44 -2.49 24.55
N PHE A 84 2.42 -2.83 23.77
CA PHE A 84 2.09 -2.13 22.54
C PHE A 84 0.61 -1.72 22.54
N ASN A 85 0.34 -0.53 22.02
CA ASN A 85 -1.00 0.02 21.93
C ASN A 85 -1.44 0.00 20.47
N TYR A 86 -2.65 -0.53 20.24
CA TYR A 86 -3.28 -0.47 18.93
C TYR A 86 -4.27 0.67 18.89
N SER A 87 -4.22 1.47 17.83
CA SER A 87 -5.19 2.52 17.57
C SER A 87 -6.15 2.08 16.47
N ILE A 88 -7.44 2.26 16.70
CA ILE A 88 -8.53 1.98 15.78
C ILE A 88 -9.20 3.32 15.44
N SER A 89 -9.36 3.61 14.16
CA SER A 89 -10.05 4.81 13.68
C SER A 89 -11.54 4.54 13.49
N LYS A 90 -12.37 5.43 14.01
CA LYS A 90 -13.82 5.37 13.84
C LYS A 90 -14.23 5.37 12.37
N ASP A 91 -13.58 6.22 11.58
CA ASP A 91 -13.97 6.45 10.19
C ASP A 91 -13.35 5.42 9.23
N MET A 92 -12.11 4.99 9.52
CA MET A 92 -11.34 4.14 8.59
C MET A 92 -11.45 2.65 8.89
N ASP A 93 -11.81 2.28 10.13
CA ASP A 93 -11.77 0.90 10.61
C ASP A 93 -13.16 0.32 10.89
N PHE A 94 -14.21 1.05 10.52
CA PHE A 94 -15.60 0.63 10.70
C PHE A 94 -15.97 -0.55 9.79
N PHE A 95 -16.56 -1.58 10.38
CA PHE A 95 -17.13 -2.71 9.64
C PHE A 95 -18.61 -2.44 9.34
N ASP A 96 -18.86 -1.70 8.28
CA ASP A 96 -20.22 -1.49 7.77
C ASP A 96 -20.80 -2.78 7.15
N LYS A 97 -22.10 -2.96 7.24
CA LYS A 97 -22.78 -4.14 6.72
C LYS A 97 -22.64 -4.33 5.20
N LYS A 98 -22.53 -3.24 4.44
CA LYS A 98 -22.41 -3.29 2.98
C LYS A 98 -20.96 -3.39 2.53
N SER A 99 -20.11 -2.48 3.01
CA SER A 99 -18.72 -2.32 2.56
C SER A 99 -17.72 -3.09 3.44
N GLY A 100 -18.07 -3.41 4.68
CA GLY A 100 -17.20 -4.06 5.64
C GLY A 100 -16.62 -5.40 5.15
N PRO A 101 -17.41 -6.31 4.56
CA PRO A 101 -16.89 -7.57 4.01
C PRO A 101 -15.85 -7.34 2.91
N SER A 102 -16.06 -6.36 2.03
CA SER A 102 -15.10 -6.01 0.97
C SER A 102 -13.84 -5.37 1.54
N LEU A 103 -13.99 -4.47 2.52
CA LEU A 103 -12.86 -3.88 3.23
C LEU A 103 -12.06 -4.94 4.00
N PHE A 104 -12.73 -5.89 4.65
CA PHE A 104 -12.08 -6.99 5.35
C PHE A 104 -11.28 -7.87 4.37
N ARG A 105 -11.86 -8.25 3.23
CA ARG A 105 -11.17 -9.00 2.16
C ARG A 105 -9.97 -8.25 1.62
N LEU A 106 -10.13 -6.95 1.36
CA LEU A 106 -9.02 -6.10 0.92
C LEU A 106 -7.89 -6.11 1.95
N ARG A 107 -8.20 -5.90 3.24
CA ARG A 107 -7.20 -5.93 4.30
C ARG A 107 -6.60 -7.33 4.51
N TYR A 108 -7.38 -8.38 4.29
CA TYR A 108 -6.88 -9.75 4.28
C TYR A 108 -5.86 -9.95 3.15
N ALA A 109 -6.20 -9.57 1.93
CA ALA A 109 -5.31 -9.65 0.77
C ALA A 109 -4.01 -8.84 0.98
N PHE A 110 -4.10 -7.65 1.59
CA PHE A 110 -2.93 -6.85 1.97
C PHE A 110 -2.01 -7.50 3.02
N GLN A 111 -2.48 -8.49 3.75
CA GLN A 111 -1.64 -9.22 4.71
C GLN A 111 -0.83 -10.33 4.05
N ASP A 112 -1.30 -10.88 2.96
CA ASP A 112 -0.51 -11.74 2.11
C ASP A 112 0.40 -10.88 1.21
N SER A 113 1.49 -10.42 1.84
CA SER A 113 2.43 -9.50 1.18
C SER A 113 3.01 -10.06 -0.11
N ARG A 114 3.01 -11.38 -0.29
CA ARG A 114 3.53 -12.02 -1.51
C ARG A 114 2.52 -11.93 -2.66
N ASN A 115 1.27 -12.31 -2.45
CA ASN A 115 0.24 -12.23 -3.49
C ASN A 115 0.01 -10.79 -3.92
N LEU A 116 0.05 -9.85 -2.96
CA LEU A 116 -0.04 -8.44 -3.28
C LEU A 116 1.16 -7.97 -4.10
N PHE A 117 2.38 -8.36 -3.72
CA PHE A 117 3.58 -8.01 -4.47
C PHE A 117 3.52 -8.55 -5.92
N GLU A 118 3.10 -9.80 -6.10
CA GLU A 118 2.95 -10.40 -7.43
C GLU A 118 1.94 -9.63 -8.30
N ASN A 119 0.82 -9.21 -7.71
CA ASN A 119 -0.18 -8.40 -8.40
C ASN A 119 0.33 -6.99 -8.72
N GLU A 120 0.98 -6.32 -7.76
CA GLU A 120 1.54 -4.99 -7.96
C GLU A 120 2.71 -5.01 -8.96
N MET A 121 3.54 -6.06 -8.95
CA MET A 121 4.57 -6.27 -9.95
C MET A 121 3.98 -6.44 -11.35
N LYS A 122 2.92 -7.25 -11.51
CA LYS A 122 2.22 -7.42 -12.79
C LYS A 122 1.61 -6.09 -13.25
N THR A 123 1.01 -5.33 -12.34
CA THR A 123 0.47 -3.99 -12.63
C THR A 123 1.58 -3.05 -13.09
N PHE A 124 2.70 -2.99 -12.37
CA PHE A 124 3.86 -2.18 -12.76
C PHE A 124 4.35 -2.52 -14.16
N LEU A 125 4.60 -3.81 -14.43
CA LEU A 125 5.12 -4.25 -15.71
C LEU A 125 4.15 -4.00 -16.88
N SER A 126 2.85 -4.22 -16.67
CA SER A 126 1.83 -3.99 -17.71
C SER A 126 1.56 -2.53 -18.01
N THR A 127 1.89 -1.64 -17.08
CA THR A 127 1.70 -0.19 -17.21
C THR A 127 2.99 0.58 -17.42
N LEU A 128 4.13 -0.10 -17.48
CA LEU A 128 5.46 0.53 -17.51
C LEU A 128 5.64 1.46 -18.72
N GLU A 129 5.20 1.05 -19.92
CA GLU A 129 5.23 1.91 -21.11
C GLU A 129 4.39 3.18 -20.91
N ARG A 130 3.18 3.02 -20.35
CA ARG A 130 2.32 4.16 -20.04
C ARG A 130 2.94 5.07 -18.98
N TYR A 131 3.66 4.51 -18.01
CA TYR A 131 4.41 5.30 -17.04
C TYR A 131 5.53 6.11 -17.69
N HIS A 132 6.27 5.51 -18.63
CA HIS A 132 7.30 6.23 -19.38
C HIS A 132 6.71 7.36 -20.22
N ASN A 133 5.63 7.12 -20.94
CA ASN A 133 4.93 8.14 -21.73
C ASN A 133 4.45 9.30 -20.83
N PHE A 134 3.84 8.99 -19.69
CA PHE A 134 3.45 10.00 -18.70
C PHE A 134 4.64 10.83 -18.23
N GLN A 135 5.76 10.19 -17.92
CA GLN A 135 6.98 10.88 -17.50
C GLN A 135 7.52 11.79 -18.60
N ASP A 136 7.51 11.34 -19.84
CA ASP A 136 7.98 12.13 -20.98
C ASP A 136 7.04 13.32 -21.26
N GLU A 137 5.73 13.12 -21.22
CA GLU A 137 4.73 14.18 -21.41
C GLU A 137 4.84 15.30 -20.38
N HIS A 138 5.02 14.95 -19.09
CA HIS A 138 5.07 15.92 -17.99
C HIS A 138 6.45 16.56 -17.78
N SER A 139 7.50 16.05 -18.41
CA SER A 139 8.85 16.64 -18.32
C SER A 139 8.99 17.98 -19.04
N TYR A 140 8.09 18.30 -19.98
CA TYR A 140 8.20 19.45 -20.89
C TYR A 140 6.95 20.34 -20.95
N ARG A 141 5.95 20.11 -20.08
CA ARG A 141 4.71 20.93 -20.06
C ARG A 141 4.95 22.30 -19.44
N ASP A 142 4.05 23.23 -19.75
CA ASP A 142 4.07 24.58 -19.18
C ASP A 142 3.90 24.54 -17.64
N TYR A 143 4.87 25.10 -16.96
CA TYR A 143 5.00 25.06 -15.50
C TYR A 143 3.84 25.70 -14.72
N HIS A 144 3.04 26.53 -15.35
CA HIS A 144 1.95 27.28 -14.70
C HIS A 144 0.58 26.63 -14.86
N LEU A 145 0.48 25.50 -15.52
CA LEU A 145 -0.78 24.78 -15.69
C LEU A 145 -0.99 23.76 -14.56
N PRO A 146 -2.22 23.66 -14.02
CA PRO A 146 -2.59 22.57 -13.13
C PRO A 146 -2.66 21.25 -13.93
N ILE A 147 -2.36 20.15 -13.26
CA ILE A 147 -2.50 18.81 -13.86
C ILE A 147 -3.98 18.55 -14.15
N GLU A 148 -4.26 17.96 -15.31
CA GLU A 148 -5.60 17.48 -15.63
C GLU A 148 -6.07 16.38 -14.67
N SER A 149 -7.36 16.32 -14.35
CA SER A 149 -7.91 15.38 -13.37
C SER A 149 -7.62 13.91 -13.73
N VAL A 150 -7.59 13.58 -15.03
CA VAL A 150 -7.30 12.21 -15.51
C VAL A 150 -5.84 11.86 -15.24
N ASP A 151 -4.94 12.80 -15.51
CA ASP A 151 -3.50 12.64 -15.29
C ASP A 151 -3.19 12.55 -13.78
N LEU A 152 -3.89 13.33 -12.95
CA LEU A 152 -3.77 13.25 -11.50
C LEU A 152 -4.15 11.87 -10.96
N ILE A 153 -5.25 11.29 -11.43
CA ILE A 153 -5.67 9.93 -11.03
C ILE A 153 -4.61 8.90 -11.41
N PHE A 154 -4.08 9.01 -12.62
CA PHE A 154 -3.01 8.11 -13.10
C PHE A 154 -1.73 8.28 -12.28
N PHE A 155 -1.33 9.52 -12.02
CA PHE A 155 -0.17 9.85 -11.19
C PHE A 155 -0.28 9.29 -9.77
N GLU A 156 -1.45 9.43 -9.14
CA GLU A 156 -1.70 8.85 -7.81
C GLU A 156 -1.65 7.31 -7.80
N ALA A 157 -2.11 6.68 -8.87
CA ALA A 157 -2.03 5.22 -9.03
C ALA A 157 -0.58 4.76 -9.21
N MET A 158 0.19 5.46 -10.06
CA MET A 158 1.62 5.26 -10.26
C MET A 158 2.39 5.40 -8.95
N TYR A 159 2.14 6.46 -8.20
CA TYR A 159 2.75 6.70 -6.89
C TYR A 159 2.59 5.52 -5.94
N ARG A 160 1.36 5.04 -5.79
CA ARG A 160 1.05 3.91 -4.90
C ARG A 160 1.73 2.62 -5.33
N ASN A 161 1.74 2.33 -6.62
CA ASN A 161 2.35 1.12 -7.17
C ASN A 161 3.88 1.14 -7.01
N TYR A 162 4.54 2.24 -7.37
CA TYR A 162 6.00 2.39 -7.24
C TYR A 162 6.46 2.30 -5.79
N PHE A 163 5.80 3.02 -4.89
CA PHE A 163 6.15 3.01 -3.47
C PHE A 163 5.95 1.63 -2.85
N PHE A 164 4.85 0.96 -3.21
CA PHE A 164 4.62 -0.39 -2.71
C PHE A 164 5.74 -1.35 -3.13
N ILE A 165 6.15 -1.32 -4.41
CA ILE A 165 7.21 -2.20 -4.92
C ILE A 165 8.57 -1.81 -4.34
N ALA A 166 8.88 -0.51 -4.26
CA ALA A 166 10.11 -0.02 -3.67
C ALA A 166 10.24 -0.44 -2.20
N ASP A 167 9.18 -0.26 -1.40
CA ASP A 167 9.13 -0.70 0.00
C ASP A 167 9.30 -2.22 0.14
N TYR A 168 8.65 -2.99 -0.73
CA TYR A 168 8.77 -4.45 -0.71
C TYR A 168 10.19 -4.92 -1.04
N LEU A 169 10.85 -4.27 -1.99
CA LEU A 169 12.21 -4.56 -2.42
C LEU A 169 13.28 -3.86 -1.57
N LEU A 170 12.88 -3.08 -0.55
CA LEU A 170 13.77 -2.28 0.31
C LEU A 170 14.63 -1.29 -0.49
N ILE A 171 14.05 -0.68 -1.53
CA ILE A 171 14.72 0.31 -2.37
C ILE A 171 14.54 1.70 -1.76
N GLU A 172 15.62 2.34 -1.39
CA GLU A 172 15.61 3.73 -0.93
C GLU A 172 15.47 4.72 -2.10
N HIS A 173 14.62 5.76 -1.90
CA HIS A 173 14.38 6.82 -2.86
C HIS A 173 14.12 8.17 -2.18
N PRO A 174 14.46 9.31 -2.82
CA PRO A 174 14.28 10.63 -2.25
C PRO A 174 12.86 11.20 -2.42
N ILE A 175 11.98 10.49 -3.14
CA ILE A 175 10.65 10.99 -3.51
C ILE A 175 9.82 11.22 -2.25
N LEU A 176 9.27 12.42 -2.11
CA LEU A 176 8.35 12.77 -1.03
C LEU A 176 7.09 11.90 -1.11
N SER A 177 6.43 11.65 0.01
CA SER A 177 5.10 11.03 -0.04
C SER A 177 4.12 11.94 -0.80
N LEU A 178 3.10 11.36 -1.41
CA LEU A 178 2.06 12.12 -2.11
C LEU A 178 1.43 13.20 -1.21
N ARG A 179 1.29 12.91 0.09
CA ARG A 179 0.81 13.87 1.08
C ARG A 179 1.77 15.06 1.25
N GLU A 180 3.06 14.79 1.35
CA GLU A 180 4.08 15.84 1.51
C GLU A 180 4.17 16.70 0.25
N LEU A 181 4.09 16.07 -0.94
CA LEU A 181 4.06 16.78 -2.21
C LEU A 181 2.86 17.74 -2.28
N LYS A 182 1.66 17.26 -1.94
CA LYS A 182 0.44 18.09 -1.89
C LYS A 182 0.55 19.22 -0.87
N LEU A 183 1.17 18.97 0.28
CA LEU A 183 1.38 20.01 1.29
C LEU A 183 2.39 21.07 0.82
N LYS A 184 3.44 20.65 0.11
CA LYS A 184 4.44 21.57 -0.47
C LYS A 184 3.78 22.47 -1.52
N SER A 185 3.01 21.91 -2.42
CA SER A 185 2.27 22.67 -3.44
C SER A 185 1.33 23.70 -2.81
N LYS A 186 0.56 23.31 -1.77
CA LYS A 186 -0.32 24.22 -1.03
C LYS A 186 0.43 25.38 -0.37
N GLN A 187 1.64 25.17 0.12
CA GLN A 187 2.45 26.25 0.73
C GLN A 187 2.87 27.31 -0.30
N VAL A 188 3.10 26.91 -1.55
CA VAL A 188 3.50 27.81 -2.62
C VAL A 188 2.32 28.65 -3.12
N PHE A 189 1.15 28.06 -3.29
CA PHE A 189 0.02 28.69 -3.97
C PHE A 189 -1.06 29.29 -3.07
N LYS A 190 -1.02 29.07 -1.76
CA LYS A 190 -1.95 29.62 -0.74
C LYS A 190 -3.45 29.39 -0.99
N ASP A 191 -3.81 28.58 -1.98
CA ASP A 191 -5.19 28.27 -2.31
C ASP A 191 -5.72 27.07 -1.53
N ASP A 192 -7.02 27.14 -1.15
CA ASP A 192 -7.70 26.03 -0.48
C ASP A 192 -8.00 24.85 -1.44
N TYR A 193 -7.79 25.03 -2.74
CA TYR A 193 -7.91 24.00 -3.76
C TYR A 193 -6.59 23.22 -3.91
N TYR A 194 -6.71 21.91 -3.89
CA TYR A 194 -5.62 20.96 -4.12
C TYR A 194 -5.34 20.82 -5.62
N GLU A 195 -4.66 21.76 -6.20
CA GLU A 195 -4.14 21.60 -7.54
C GLU A 195 -2.65 21.32 -7.46
N LEU A 196 -2.20 20.22 -8.07
CA LEU A 196 -0.82 20.00 -8.38
C LEU A 196 -0.54 20.66 -9.72
N TYR A 197 0.52 21.45 -9.77
CA TYR A 197 0.94 22.13 -10.98
C TYR A 197 2.03 21.35 -11.70
N GLU A 198 2.16 21.52 -13.01
CA GLU A 198 3.15 20.81 -13.82
C GLU A 198 4.59 21.03 -13.33
N HIS A 199 4.91 22.24 -12.80
CA HIS A 199 6.25 22.48 -12.25
C HIS A 199 6.56 21.65 -11.00
N ASP A 200 5.56 21.28 -10.18
CA ASP A 200 5.77 20.41 -9.03
C ASP A 200 6.09 18.97 -9.47
N LEU A 201 5.65 18.61 -10.69
CA LEU A 201 5.85 17.28 -11.23
C LEU A 201 7.22 17.08 -11.86
N ALA A 202 7.80 18.08 -12.50
CA ALA A 202 9.00 17.91 -13.34
C ALA A 202 10.15 17.19 -12.58
N GLN A 203 10.43 17.62 -11.35
CA GLN A 203 11.46 16.97 -10.53
C GLN A 203 11.00 15.58 -10.04
N VAL A 204 9.75 15.46 -9.65
CA VAL A 204 9.20 14.19 -9.14
C VAL A 204 9.15 13.14 -10.24
N VAL A 205 8.82 13.53 -11.46
CA VAL A 205 8.82 12.65 -12.64
C VAL A 205 10.22 12.10 -12.93
N GLU A 206 11.25 12.94 -12.83
CA GLU A 206 12.64 12.49 -13.00
C GLU A 206 13.08 11.54 -11.88
N ASP A 207 12.69 11.83 -10.64
CA ASP A 207 12.95 10.94 -9.51
C ASP A 207 12.23 9.58 -9.68
N PHE A 208 11.02 9.56 -10.24
CA PHE A 208 10.33 8.32 -10.59
C PHE A 208 10.99 7.56 -11.74
N ARG A 209 11.58 8.24 -12.72
CA ARG A 209 12.36 7.60 -13.77
C ARG A 209 13.56 6.85 -13.17
N ASN A 210 14.29 7.50 -12.28
CA ASN A 210 15.40 6.90 -11.55
C ASN A 210 14.95 5.74 -10.65
N LEU A 211 13.81 5.88 -9.96
CA LEU A 211 13.22 4.82 -9.15
C LEU A 211 12.78 3.62 -10.00
N SER A 212 12.22 3.86 -11.19
CA SER A 212 11.83 2.82 -12.14
C SER A 212 13.01 1.90 -12.48
N LEU A 213 14.17 2.45 -12.80
CA LEU A 213 15.37 1.67 -13.10
C LEU A 213 15.82 0.82 -11.89
N LYS A 214 15.76 1.38 -10.68
CA LYS A 214 16.08 0.63 -9.45
C LYS A 214 15.07 -0.50 -9.21
N ILE A 215 13.77 -0.25 -9.42
CA ILE A 215 12.71 -1.26 -9.30
C ILE A 215 12.95 -2.39 -10.31
N ILE A 216 13.17 -2.09 -11.59
CA ILE A 216 13.45 -3.07 -12.64
C ILE A 216 14.63 -3.97 -12.24
N LYS A 217 15.73 -3.36 -11.78
CA LYS A 217 16.90 -4.10 -11.30
C LYS A 217 16.56 -5.00 -10.11
N GLY A 218 15.81 -4.49 -9.14
CA GLY A 218 15.36 -5.27 -7.97
C GLY A 218 14.43 -6.41 -8.35
N LEU A 219 13.52 -6.19 -9.30
CA LEU A 219 12.63 -7.24 -9.84
C LEU A 219 13.41 -8.35 -10.54
N LYS A 220 14.38 -8.00 -11.39
CA LYS A 220 15.27 -8.98 -12.03
C LYS A 220 15.97 -9.85 -10.99
N GLN A 221 16.61 -9.22 -10.00
CA GLN A 221 17.32 -9.94 -8.93
C GLN A 221 16.38 -10.88 -8.16
N LYS A 222 15.17 -10.42 -7.84
CA LYS A 222 14.18 -11.24 -7.13
C LYS A 222 13.70 -12.41 -7.96
N VAL A 223 13.35 -12.18 -9.21
CA VAL A 223 12.84 -13.20 -10.14
C VAL A 223 13.93 -14.25 -10.41
N GLU A 224 15.18 -13.85 -10.57
CA GLU A 224 16.32 -14.75 -10.73
C GLU A 224 16.61 -15.54 -9.44
N ALA A 225 16.53 -14.94 -8.27
CA ALA A 225 16.72 -15.62 -6.99
C ALA A 225 15.63 -16.67 -6.72
N GLU A 226 14.44 -16.50 -7.29
CA GLU A 226 13.29 -17.40 -7.17
C GLU A 226 12.98 -18.11 -8.51
N LYS A 227 13.99 -18.34 -9.36
CA LYS A 227 13.87 -18.79 -10.74
C LYS A 227 12.96 -20.01 -10.92
N GLU A 228 13.15 -21.06 -10.11
CA GLU A 228 12.36 -22.30 -10.23
C GLU A 228 10.87 -22.06 -9.99
N TYR A 229 10.55 -21.19 -9.03
CA TYR A 229 9.18 -20.79 -8.75
C TYR A 229 8.57 -20.05 -9.94
N TRP A 230 9.23 -19.00 -10.43
CA TRP A 230 8.69 -18.15 -11.49
C TRP A 230 8.54 -18.87 -12.82
N ILE A 231 9.48 -19.73 -13.19
CA ILE A 231 9.38 -20.58 -14.39
C ILE A 231 8.18 -21.52 -14.31
N THR A 232 7.87 -22.03 -13.10
CA THR A 232 6.76 -22.96 -12.89
C THR A 232 5.40 -22.26 -12.91
N ILE A 233 5.31 -21.07 -12.29
CA ILE A 233 4.04 -20.37 -12.11
C ILE A 233 3.72 -19.46 -13.31
N ASP A 234 4.72 -18.76 -13.86
CA ASP A 234 4.52 -17.80 -14.94
C ASP A 234 5.82 -17.59 -15.74
N LEU A 235 6.10 -18.53 -16.64
CA LEU A 235 7.29 -18.48 -17.52
C LEU A 235 7.33 -17.20 -18.36
N ASN A 236 6.18 -16.73 -18.83
CA ASN A 236 6.12 -15.52 -19.67
C ASN A 236 6.55 -14.29 -18.86
N LEU A 237 6.07 -14.17 -17.63
CA LEU A 237 6.49 -13.10 -16.73
C LEU A 237 7.99 -13.18 -16.41
N PHE A 238 8.50 -14.39 -16.14
CA PHE A 238 9.94 -14.60 -15.91
C PHE A 238 10.75 -14.09 -17.10
N ASN A 239 10.42 -14.56 -18.31
CA ASN A 239 11.12 -14.14 -19.52
C ASN A 239 11.00 -12.63 -19.76
N TYR A 240 9.80 -12.07 -19.55
CA TYR A 240 9.59 -10.64 -19.72
C TYR A 240 10.50 -9.82 -18.80
N VAL A 241 10.48 -10.10 -17.49
CA VAL A 241 11.28 -9.35 -16.51
C VAL A 241 12.78 -9.47 -16.77
N THR A 242 13.26 -10.68 -17.07
CA THR A 242 14.70 -10.91 -17.29
C THR A 242 15.21 -10.26 -18.58
N ASN A 243 14.35 -10.05 -19.58
CA ASN A 243 14.70 -9.42 -20.87
C ASN A 243 14.51 -7.90 -20.90
N ILE A 244 13.93 -7.24 -19.89
CA ILE A 244 13.94 -5.78 -19.80
C ILE A 244 15.41 -5.32 -19.77
N LYS A 245 15.78 -4.33 -20.58
CA LYS A 245 17.14 -3.79 -20.55
C LYS A 245 17.40 -2.98 -19.27
N ASP A 246 18.65 -2.82 -18.90
CA ASP A 246 19.00 -2.09 -17.65
C ASP A 246 18.71 -0.58 -17.73
N ASN A 247 18.52 -0.05 -18.94
CA ASN A 247 18.05 1.31 -19.20
C ASN A 247 16.51 1.44 -19.16
N GLY A 248 15.78 0.37 -18.85
CA GLY A 248 14.32 0.35 -18.77
C GLY A 248 13.61 0.08 -20.10
N GLU A 249 14.36 -0.12 -21.20
CA GLU A 249 13.78 -0.46 -22.51
C GLU A 249 13.10 -1.83 -22.44
N LEU A 250 11.85 -1.87 -22.89
CA LEU A 250 11.01 -3.06 -22.85
C LEU A 250 11.38 -4.03 -23.98
N PRO A 251 11.24 -5.35 -23.73
CA PRO A 251 11.45 -6.33 -24.78
C PRO A 251 10.35 -6.20 -25.85
N HIS A 252 10.75 -6.16 -27.11
CA HIS A 252 9.82 -6.25 -28.24
C HIS A 252 9.41 -7.71 -28.45
N TYR A 253 8.11 -8.00 -28.36
CA TYR A 253 7.51 -9.29 -28.68
C TYR A 253 6.69 -9.22 -29.96
#